data_a8de20a75c89956b1625e4d3ed4a4a2f
#
_entry.id   a8de20a75c89956b1625e4d3ed4a4a2f
#
_cell.length_a   1.000
_cell.length_b   1.000
_cell.length_c   1.000
_cell.angle_alpha   90.00
_cell.angle_beta   90.00
_cell.angle_gamma   90.00
#
_symmetry.space_group_name_H-M   'P 1'
#
loop_
_entity.id
_entity.type
_entity.pdbx_description
1 polymer ?
#
loop_
_entity_poly.entity_id
_entity_poly.type
_entity_poly.pdbx_seq_one_letter_code
_entity_poly.pdbx_strand_id
1 'polypeptide(L)'
;ALYQLRGSQSYSSASYTLTDTPEGYHLNFLLQAKYEKRINLGIRFDSEEIASLLINGTADLKTHIPSRLSLTGRLGKRYAARIDYTLEPMQQRNFNFSYMFQYNDINIYEEGERAYNTTYKYHLAEFGFSDVWYKNFRFGLGFRFEYYKYKDFLFKKPEFIGLDVESEHFLSYFAQVHYNTYDKGYFPSKGSDFKAAYSLYTDNMAQYNEQAPFS
;
A
#
# COMPACT_ATOMS: atom_id res chain seq x y z
N ALA A 1 6.07 27.04 11.22
CA ALA A 1 6.18 26.77 9.77
C ALA A 1 7.56 26.21 9.41
N LEU A 2 8.68 26.95 9.59
CA LEU A 2 10.03 26.50 9.18
C LEU A 2 10.49 25.21 9.86
N TYR A 3 10.20 25.06 11.16
CA TYR A 3 10.53 23.86 11.92
C TYR A 3 9.77 22.62 11.40
N GLN A 4 8.52 22.81 11.00
CA GLN A 4 7.70 21.76 10.38
C GLN A 4 8.22 21.39 8.97
N LEU A 5 8.66 22.39 8.18
CA LEU A 5 9.25 22.17 6.87
C LEU A 5 10.59 21.42 6.96
N ARG A 6 11.44 21.76 7.94
CA ARG A 6 12.69 21.04 8.21
C ARG A 6 12.47 19.62 8.75
N GLY A 7 11.39 19.41 9.49
CA GLY A 7 10.99 18.08 9.98
C GLY A 7 10.30 17.22 8.93
N SER A 8 9.89 17.80 7.80
CA SER A 8 9.31 17.03 6.70
C SER A 8 10.41 16.27 5.97
N GLN A 9 10.16 15.01 5.67
CA GLN A 9 11.12 14.17 4.92
C GLN A 9 11.24 14.60 3.45
N SER A 10 10.44 15.56 3.00
CA SER A 10 10.35 16.00 1.61
C SER A 10 11.44 17.00 1.19
N TYR A 11 12.10 17.65 2.14
CA TYR A 11 13.10 18.68 1.85
C TYR A 11 14.45 18.33 2.47
N SER A 12 15.53 18.49 1.68
CA SER A 12 16.90 18.37 2.16
C SER A 12 17.36 19.61 2.92
N SER A 13 16.85 20.77 2.53
CA SER A 13 17.09 22.03 3.25
C SER A 13 15.88 22.96 3.17
N ALA A 14 15.66 23.72 4.21
CA ALA A 14 14.66 24.77 4.26
C ALA A 14 15.28 26.01 4.96
N SER A 15 15.30 27.11 4.24
CA SER A 15 15.74 28.42 4.75
C SER A 15 14.73 29.50 4.35
N TYR A 16 14.87 30.67 4.93
CA TYR A 16 14.04 31.80 4.57
C TYR A 16 14.89 33.07 4.47
N THR A 17 14.43 34.01 3.66
CA THR A 17 14.96 35.37 3.58
C THR A 17 13.83 36.35 3.83
N LEU A 18 14.14 37.41 4.61
CA LEU A 18 13.26 38.53 4.83
C LEU A 18 13.80 39.70 3.99
N THR A 19 12.92 40.28 3.20
CA THR A 19 13.22 41.47 2.41
C THR A 19 12.33 42.61 2.89
N ASP A 20 12.92 43.75 3.26
CA ASP A 20 12.20 44.94 3.64
C ASP A 20 11.47 45.54 2.42
N THR A 21 10.21 45.87 2.61
CA THR A 21 9.38 46.54 1.61
C THR A 21 8.69 47.78 2.26
N PRO A 22 8.27 48.76 1.49
CA PRO A 22 7.56 49.94 2.06
C PRO A 22 6.29 49.60 2.83
N GLU A 23 5.71 48.44 2.57
CA GLU A 23 4.46 47.94 3.19
C GLU A 23 4.70 46.90 4.30
N GLY A 24 5.98 46.57 4.63
CA GLY A 24 6.34 45.59 5.64
C GLY A 24 7.45 44.65 5.18
N TYR A 25 7.41 43.39 5.67
CA TYR A 25 8.42 42.39 5.33
C TYR A 25 7.89 41.34 4.34
N HIS A 26 8.66 41.11 3.29
CA HIS A 26 8.40 39.98 2.38
C HIS A 26 9.18 38.75 2.84
N LEU A 27 8.48 37.65 3.13
CA LEU A 27 9.05 36.38 3.58
C LEU A 27 9.16 35.41 2.42
N ASN A 28 10.38 35.11 1.98
CA ASN A 28 10.65 34.12 0.94
C ASN A 28 11.20 32.85 1.57
N PHE A 29 10.56 31.69 1.27
CA PHE A 29 11.07 30.39 1.63
C PHE A 29 11.92 29.80 0.49
N LEU A 30 13.15 29.38 0.83
CA LEU A 30 14.03 28.63 -0.05
C LEU A 30 13.97 27.16 0.36
N LEU A 31 13.34 26.35 -0.45
CA LEU A 31 13.13 24.92 -0.20
C LEU A 31 13.90 24.09 -1.24
N GLN A 32 14.72 23.16 -0.78
CA GLN A 32 15.40 22.22 -1.65
C GLN A 32 14.76 20.85 -1.49
N ALA A 33 14.13 20.35 -2.54
CA ALA A 33 13.51 19.03 -2.52
C ALA A 33 14.57 17.93 -2.32
N LYS A 34 14.23 16.95 -1.49
CA LYS A 34 15.05 15.76 -1.27
C LYS A 34 14.57 14.65 -2.18
N TYR A 35 15.46 14.17 -3.04
CA TYR A 35 15.20 12.99 -3.86
C TYR A 35 15.94 11.80 -3.25
N GLU A 36 15.19 10.83 -2.80
CA GLU A 36 15.75 9.63 -2.19
C GLU A 36 15.77 8.48 -3.19
N LYS A 37 16.87 7.72 -3.14
CA LYS A 37 16.95 6.39 -3.72
C LYS A 37 17.36 5.45 -2.59
N ARG A 38 16.60 4.38 -2.41
CA ARG A 38 16.80 3.47 -1.28
C ARG A 38 16.65 2.03 -1.74
N ILE A 39 17.54 1.17 -1.27
CA ILE A 39 17.45 -0.28 -1.45
C ILE A 39 17.40 -0.89 -0.07
N ASN A 40 16.40 -1.70 0.17
CA ASN A 40 16.21 -2.43 1.41
C ASN A 40 16.30 -3.93 1.11
N LEU A 41 17.01 -4.65 1.94
CA LEU A 41 17.12 -6.10 1.89
C LEU A 41 16.59 -6.67 3.21
N GLY A 42 15.89 -7.78 3.13
CA GLY A 42 15.36 -8.47 4.31
C GLY A 42 15.33 -9.97 4.08
N ILE A 43 15.41 -10.71 5.18
CA ILE A 43 15.24 -12.16 5.18
C ILE A 43 14.05 -12.46 6.09
N ARG A 44 13.17 -13.33 5.61
CA ARG A 44 12.04 -13.83 6.38
C ARG A 44 12.19 -15.34 6.55
N PHE A 45 11.92 -15.81 7.75
CA PHE A 45 11.84 -17.23 8.07
C PHE A 45 10.43 -17.54 8.57
N ASP A 46 9.85 -18.61 8.09
CA ASP A 46 8.61 -19.18 8.62
C ASP A 46 8.61 -20.70 8.48
N SER A 47 7.68 -21.35 9.19
CA SER A 47 7.61 -22.82 9.27
C SER A 47 7.17 -23.51 7.98
N GLU A 48 6.54 -22.78 7.06
CA GLU A 48 6.04 -23.36 5.81
C GLU A 48 6.96 -23.08 4.61
N GLU A 49 7.58 -21.90 4.58
CA GLU A 49 8.41 -21.46 3.45
C GLU A 49 9.90 -21.67 3.72
N ILE A 50 10.27 -21.94 5.00
CA ILE A 50 11.63 -22.05 5.51
C ILE A 50 12.34 -20.70 5.45
N ALA A 51 12.65 -20.19 4.27
CA ALA A 51 13.30 -18.89 4.10
C ALA A 51 12.84 -18.19 2.83
N SER A 52 12.74 -16.86 2.88
CA SER A 52 12.55 -16.02 1.71
C SER A 52 13.41 -14.75 1.80
N LEU A 53 13.90 -14.29 0.64
CA LEU A 53 14.63 -13.04 0.48
C LEU A 53 13.65 -11.94 0.03
N LEU A 54 13.69 -10.82 0.73
CA LEU A 54 12.91 -9.63 0.42
C LEU A 54 13.86 -8.56 -0.13
N ILE A 55 13.49 -8.00 -1.28
CA ILE A 55 14.25 -6.92 -1.93
C ILE A 55 13.26 -5.81 -2.23
N ASN A 56 13.57 -4.60 -1.79
CA ASN A 56 12.78 -3.41 -2.12
C ASN A 56 13.69 -2.30 -2.62
N GLY A 57 13.37 -1.75 -3.77
CA GLY A 57 13.99 -0.56 -4.32
C GLY A 57 12.97 0.57 -4.41
N THR A 58 13.28 1.72 -3.85
CA THR A 58 12.43 2.92 -3.91
C THR A 58 13.23 4.08 -4.47
N ALA A 59 12.63 4.83 -5.40
CA ALA A 59 13.23 6.01 -6.00
C ALA A 59 12.23 7.14 -6.16
N ASP A 60 12.60 8.33 -5.71
CA ASP A 60 11.91 9.56 -6.06
C ASP A 60 12.32 9.98 -7.46
N LEU A 61 11.35 10.25 -8.32
CA LEU A 61 11.55 10.59 -9.71
C LEU A 61 11.44 12.11 -9.89
N LYS A 62 12.41 12.68 -10.62
CA LYS A 62 12.42 14.11 -10.99
C LYS A 62 11.56 14.35 -12.23
N THR A 63 10.26 14.12 -12.11
CA THR A 63 9.28 14.37 -13.15
C THR A 63 8.62 15.75 -12.97
N HIS A 64 7.86 16.20 -13.96
CA HIS A 64 7.14 17.49 -13.88
C HIS A 64 6.19 17.52 -12.66
N ILE A 65 5.58 16.39 -12.34
CA ILE A 65 4.85 16.17 -11.10
C ILE A 65 5.72 15.27 -10.22
N PRO A 66 6.06 15.65 -8.98
CA PRO A 66 6.82 14.79 -8.09
C PRO A 66 6.20 13.40 -8.00
N SER A 67 7.01 12.39 -8.13
CA SER A 67 6.52 11.01 -8.10
C SER A 67 7.53 10.07 -7.47
N ARG A 68 7.03 8.94 -6.97
CA ARG A 68 7.82 7.90 -6.32
C ARG A 68 7.49 6.54 -6.94
N LEU A 69 8.53 5.80 -7.28
CA LEU A 69 8.43 4.42 -7.72
C LEU A 69 9.05 3.50 -6.68
N SER A 70 8.33 2.46 -6.30
CA SER A 70 8.83 1.39 -5.44
C SER A 70 8.62 0.04 -6.10
N LEU A 71 9.67 -0.77 -6.11
CA LEU A 71 9.65 -2.13 -6.61
C LEU A 71 9.99 -3.06 -5.47
N THR A 72 9.12 -4.02 -5.18
CA THR A 72 9.31 -5.00 -4.13
C THR A 72 9.29 -6.40 -4.72
N GLY A 73 10.29 -7.20 -4.41
CA GLY A 73 10.37 -8.62 -4.76
C GLY A 73 10.48 -9.49 -3.53
N ARG A 74 9.81 -10.63 -3.54
CA ARG A 74 10.00 -11.72 -2.59
C ARG A 74 10.42 -12.96 -3.39
N LEU A 75 11.58 -13.51 -3.03
CA LEU A 75 12.14 -14.71 -3.63
C LEU A 75 12.12 -15.84 -2.58
N GLY A 76 11.44 -16.92 -2.89
CA GLY A 76 11.25 -18.07 -2.02
C GLY A 76 10.26 -19.03 -2.66
N LYS A 77 9.78 -20.00 -1.90
CA LYS A 77 8.75 -20.95 -2.37
C LYS A 77 7.48 -20.20 -2.82
N ARG A 78 7.12 -19.15 -2.10
CA ARG A 78 6.02 -18.25 -2.42
C ARG A 78 6.61 -16.94 -2.92
N TYR A 79 6.85 -16.81 -4.21
CA TYR A 79 7.46 -15.62 -4.79
C TYR A 79 6.41 -14.55 -5.11
N ALA A 80 6.82 -13.30 -5.01
CA ALA A 80 5.95 -12.16 -5.28
C ALA A 80 6.74 -11.01 -5.89
N ALA A 81 6.06 -10.21 -6.69
CA ALA A 81 6.56 -8.95 -7.20
C ALA A 81 5.48 -7.87 -7.04
N ARG A 82 5.86 -6.69 -6.60
CA ARG A 82 4.95 -5.55 -6.44
C ARG A 82 5.61 -4.29 -6.98
N ILE A 83 4.82 -3.52 -7.70
CA ILE A 83 5.16 -2.20 -8.21
C ILE A 83 4.19 -1.21 -7.55
N ASP A 84 4.72 -0.19 -6.89
CA ASP A 84 3.94 0.92 -6.36
C ASP A 84 4.42 2.21 -7.02
N TYR A 85 3.49 2.98 -7.55
CA TYR A 85 3.75 4.28 -8.15
C TYR A 85 2.85 5.33 -7.53
N THR A 86 3.47 6.36 -6.96
CA THR A 86 2.76 7.46 -6.31
C THR A 86 3.06 8.75 -7.03
N LEU A 87 2.02 9.47 -7.45
CA LEU A 87 2.08 10.84 -7.93
C LEU A 87 1.67 11.79 -6.81
N GLU A 88 2.49 12.80 -6.55
CA GLU A 88 2.28 13.82 -5.51
C GLU A 88 2.06 15.20 -6.17
N PRO A 89 0.94 15.45 -6.88
CA PRO A 89 0.72 16.70 -7.62
C PRO A 89 0.61 17.93 -6.72
N MET A 90 0.24 17.71 -5.47
CA MET A 90 0.19 18.73 -4.41
C MET A 90 0.57 18.06 -3.10
N GLN A 91 1.13 18.84 -2.15
CA GLN A 91 1.55 18.34 -0.83
C GLN A 91 0.43 17.70 0.02
N GLN A 92 -0.81 17.70 -0.44
CA GLN A 92 -2.00 17.25 0.29
C GLN A 92 -2.85 16.23 -0.48
N ARG A 93 -2.36 15.71 -1.59
CA ARG A 93 -3.12 14.76 -2.42
C ARG A 93 -2.16 13.86 -3.16
N ASN A 94 -2.36 12.56 -3.03
CA ASN A 94 -1.56 11.56 -3.71
C ASN A 94 -2.44 10.66 -4.56
N PHE A 95 -2.00 10.40 -5.78
CA PHE A 95 -2.55 9.33 -6.62
C PHE A 95 -1.62 8.14 -6.52
N ASN A 96 -2.17 7.01 -6.13
CA ASN A 96 -1.43 5.78 -5.95
C ASN A 96 -1.91 4.75 -6.96
N PHE A 97 -0.98 4.12 -7.61
CA PHE A 97 -1.20 2.94 -8.42
C PHE A 97 -0.29 1.84 -7.88
N SER A 98 -0.85 0.66 -7.63
CA SER A 98 -0.05 -0.50 -7.30
C SER A 98 -0.50 -1.73 -8.09
N TYR A 99 0.47 -2.55 -8.45
CA TYR A 99 0.23 -3.85 -9.02
C TYR A 99 1.07 -4.88 -8.28
N MET A 100 0.44 -5.98 -7.87
CA MET A 100 1.11 -7.08 -7.20
C MET A 100 0.78 -8.40 -7.91
N PHE A 101 1.81 -9.17 -8.13
CA PHE A 101 1.74 -10.56 -8.52
C PHE A 101 2.29 -11.41 -7.40
N GLN A 102 1.60 -12.49 -7.07
CA GLN A 102 2.03 -13.44 -6.05
C GLN A 102 1.71 -14.87 -6.46
N TYR A 103 2.67 -15.76 -6.32
CA TYR A 103 2.49 -17.19 -6.40
C TYR A 103 2.40 -17.76 -4.99
N ASN A 104 1.35 -18.48 -4.72
CA ASN A 104 1.09 -19.10 -3.42
C ASN A 104 1.00 -20.63 -3.56
N ASP A 105 1.64 -21.30 -2.62
CA ASP A 105 1.55 -22.74 -2.38
C ASP A 105 1.25 -22.90 -0.89
N ILE A 106 0.00 -23.21 -0.58
CA ILE A 106 -0.53 -23.21 0.78
C ILE A 106 -1.02 -24.61 1.15
N ASN A 107 -0.60 -25.08 2.32
CA ASN A 107 -1.17 -26.27 2.94
C ASN A 107 -2.32 -25.85 3.85
N ILE A 108 -3.45 -26.49 3.72
CA ILE A 108 -4.61 -26.29 4.59
C ILE A 108 -4.71 -27.49 5.51
N TYR A 109 -4.84 -27.21 6.79
CA TYR A 109 -4.90 -28.19 7.86
C TYR A 109 -6.32 -28.21 8.46
N GLU A 110 -6.82 -29.40 8.72
CA GLU A 110 -8.07 -29.65 9.39
C GLU A 110 -7.77 -30.58 10.59
N GLU A 111 -8.19 -30.18 11.77
CA GLU A 111 -7.94 -30.92 13.04
C GLU A 111 -6.45 -31.26 13.28
N GLY A 112 -5.53 -30.41 12.81
CA GLY A 112 -4.09 -30.62 12.96
C GLY A 112 -3.44 -31.48 11.88
N GLU A 113 -4.22 -32.12 11.01
CA GLU A 113 -3.73 -32.88 9.86
C GLU A 113 -3.82 -32.06 8.56
N ARG A 114 -2.85 -32.26 7.67
CA ARG A 114 -2.89 -31.64 6.35
C ARG A 114 -4.03 -32.23 5.52
N ALA A 115 -5.08 -31.45 5.31
CA ALA A 115 -6.25 -31.84 4.53
C ALA A 115 -5.98 -31.74 3.03
N TYR A 116 -5.49 -30.59 2.54
CA TYR A 116 -5.16 -30.40 1.14
C TYR A 116 -4.07 -29.36 0.93
N ASN A 117 -3.54 -29.28 -0.28
CA ASN A 117 -2.62 -28.26 -0.72
C ASN A 117 -3.25 -27.53 -1.91
N THR A 118 -3.15 -26.23 -1.94
CA THR A 118 -3.60 -25.42 -3.06
C THR A 118 -2.48 -24.53 -3.58
N THR A 119 -2.39 -24.46 -4.88
CA THR A 119 -1.44 -23.59 -5.58
C THR A 119 -2.22 -22.61 -6.44
N TYR A 120 -1.98 -21.32 -6.25
CA TYR A 120 -2.65 -20.30 -7.04
C TYR A 120 -1.76 -19.10 -7.32
N LYS A 121 -2.06 -18.42 -8.41
CA LYS A 121 -1.52 -17.11 -8.75
C LYS A 121 -2.53 -16.04 -8.36
N TYR A 122 -2.05 -15.03 -7.67
CA TYR A 122 -2.81 -13.88 -7.24
C TYR A 122 -2.30 -12.63 -7.93
N HIS A 123 -3.21 -11.89 -8.53
CA HIS A 123 -2.94 -10.59 -9.13
C HIS A 123 -3.81 -9.55 -8.45
N LEU A 124 -3.20 -8.46 -8.05
CA LEU A 124 -3.87 -7.32 -7.44
C LEU A 124 -3.47 -6.07 -8.21
N ALA A 125 -4.45 -5.35 -8.73
CA ALA A 125 -4.26 -4.00 -9.23
C ALA A 125 -5.08 -3.04 -8.37
N GLU A 126 -4.43 -2.03 -7.82
CA GLU A 126 -5.06 -1.04 -6.95
C GLU A 126 -4.82 0.36 -7.49
N PHE A 127 -5.85 1.15 -7.55
CA PHE A 127 -5.79 2.58 -7.84
C PHE A 127 -6.47 3.33 -6.72
N GLY A 128 -5.77 4.30 -6.15
CA GLY A 128 -6.27 5.05 -5.01
C GLY A 128 -5.91 6.52 -5.06
N PHE A 129 -6.72 7.28 -4.37
CA PHE A 129 -6.54 8.69 -4.11
C PHE A 129 -6.41 8.84 -2.60
N SER A 130 -5.27 9.29 -2.12
CA SER A 130 -4.96 9.38 -0.70
C SER A 130 -4.46 10.74 -0.29
N ASP A 131 -4.27 10.90 1.02
CA ASP A 131 -3.71 12.12 1.62
C ASP A 131 -4.51 13.38 1.34
N VAL A 132 -5.84 13.26 1.21
CA VAL A 132 -6.73 14.41 1.19
C VAL A 132 -6.91 14.91 2.61
N TRP A 133 -6.29 16.05 2.90
CA TRP A 133 -6.30 16.64 4.24
C TRP A 133 -7.46 17.60 4.44
N TYR A 134 -8.15 17.44 5.55
CA TYR A 134 -9.06 18.43 6.10
C TYR A 134 -8.86 18.54 7.60
N LYS A 135 -8.25 19.61 8.06
CA LYS A 135 -7.84 19.79 9.47
C LYS A 135 -6.94 18.63 9.94
N ASN A 136 -7.43 17.85 10.90
CA ASN A 136 -6.73 16.70 11.46
C ASN A 136 -7.13 15.36 10.81
N PHE A 137 -8.01 15.42 9.80
CA PHE A 137 -8.46 14.25 9.06
C PHE A 137 -7.68 14.08 7.77
N ARG A 138 -7.36 12.85 7.45
CA ARG A 138 -6.79 12.43 6.18
C ARG A 138 -7.70 11.36 5.58
N PHE A 139 -8.13 11.60 4.38
CA PHE A 139 -9.04 10.72 3.66
C PHE A 139 -8.31 10.02 2.51
N GLY A 140 -8.75 8.81 2.21
CA GLY A 140 -8.35 8.06 1.03
C GLY A 140 -9.53 7.28 0.50
N LEU A 141 -9.57 7.09 -0.81
CA LEU A 141 -10.55 6.27 -1.50
C LEU A 141 -9.92 5.65 -2.74
N GLY A 142 -10.44 4.54 -3.18
CA GLY A 142 -9.93 3.87 -4.36
C GLY A 142 -10.74 2.64 -4.73
N PHE A 143 -10.21 1.96 -5.71
CA PHE A 143 -10.72 0.66 -6.12
C PHE A 143 -9.58 -0.34 -6.26
N ARG A 144 -9.93 -1.61 -6.15
CA ARG A 144 -9.01 -2.73 -6.19
C ARG A 144 -9.63 -3.81 -7.06
N PHE A 145 -8.84 -4.31 -7.99
CA PHE A 145 -9.17 -5.48 -8.79
C PHE A 145 -8.28 -6.63 -8.35
N GLU A 146 -8.88 -7.75 -7.99
CA GLU A 146 -8.23 -8.97 -7.56
C GLU A 146 -8.58 -10.11 -8.50
N TYR A 147 -7.58 -10.89 -8.89
CA TYR A 147 -7.75 -12.06 -9.72
C TYR A 147 -6.99 -13.24 -9.14
N TYR A 148 -7.71 -14.32 -8.92
CA TYR A 148 -7.21 -15.58 -8.40
C TYR A 148 -7.26 -16.63 -9.50
N LYS A 149 -6.09 -17.16 -9.89
CA LYS A 149 -5.98 -18.26 -10.83
C LYS A 149 -5.44 -19.49 -10.11
N TYR A 150 -6.34 -20.39 -9.81
CA TYR A 150 -6.00 -21.68 -9.22
C TYR A 150 -5.32 -22.58 -10.25
N LYS A 151 -4.33 -23.35 -9.82
CA LYS A 151 -3.55 -24.22 -10.70
C LYS A 151 -3.70 -25.67 -10.33
N ASP A 152 -3.52 -26.00 -9.05
CA ASP A 152 -3.55 -27.35 -8.55
C ASP A 152 -4.24 -27.42 -7.20
N PHE A 153 -5.07 -28.43 -7.03
CA PHE A 153 -5.64 -28.83 -5.75
C PHE A 153 -5.24 -30.29 -5.51
N LEU A 154 -4.39 -30.54 -4.53
CA LEU A 154 -4.06 -31.90 -4.11
C LEU A 154 -4.89 -32.23 -2.89
N PHE A 155 -5.95 -33.03 -3.11
CA PHE A 155 -6.82 -33.49 -2.04
C PHE A 155 -6.32 -34.82 -1.48
N LYS A 156 -6.23 -34.93 -0.17
CA LYS A 156 -6.00 -36.19 0.52
C LYS A 156 -7.28 -37.02 0.70
N LYS A 157 -8.45 -36.35 0.79
CA LYS A 157 -9.74 -37.01 0.99
C LYS A 157 -10.42 -37.28 -0.36
N PRO A 158 -10.91 -38.51 -0.62
CA PRO A 158 -11.59 -38.86 -1.87
C PRO A 158 -12.83 -38.01 -2.18
N GLU A 159 -13.47 -37.51 -1.15
CA GLU A 159 -14.69 -36.66 -1.23
C GLU A 159 -14.51 -35.38 -2.02
N PHE A 160 -13.27 -34.89 -2.13
CA PHE A 160 -12.94 -33.65 -2.84
C PHE A 160 -12.28 -33.90 -4.21
N ILE A 161 -12.13 -35.15 -4.62
CA ILE A 161 -11.55 -35.50 -5.93
C ILE A 161 -12.52 -35.06 -7.02
N GLY A 162 -12.09 -34.23 -7.94
CA GLY A 162 -12.87 -33.73 -9.07
C GLY A 162 -13.55 -32.41 -8.89
N LEU A 163 -13.30 -31.68 -7.78
CA LEU A 163 -13.68 -30.28 -7.67
C LEU A 163 -12.73 -29.43 -8.54
N ASP A 164 -13.27 -28.94 -9.64
CA ASP A 164 -12.59 -27.94 -10.45
C ASP A 164 -12.89 -26.56 -9.84
N VAL A 165 -11.84 -25.87 -9.41
CA VAL A 165 -11.99 -24.53 -8.85
C VAL A 165 -11.70 -23.53 -9.95
N GLU A 166 -12.74 -22.87 -10.40
CA GLU A 166 -12.65 -21.84 -11.41
C GLU A 166 -11.82 -20.65 -10.93
N SER A 167 -11.25 -19.92 -11.89
CA SER A 167 -10.57 -18.67 -11.60
C SER A 167 -11.58 -17.61 -11.18
N GLU A 168 -11.27 -16.88 -10.13
CA GLU A 168 -12.17 -15.88 -9.56
C GLU A 168 -11.59 -14.46 -9.71
N HIS A 169 -12.45 -13.49 -9.85
CA HIS A 169 -12.09 -12.09 -9.88
C HIS A 169 -13.06 -11.27 -9.05
N PHE A 170 -12.52 -10.29 -8.35
CA PHE A 170 -13.29 -9.38 -7.51
C PHE A 170 -12.90 -7.95 -7.81
N LEU A 171 -13.90 -7.07 -7.84
CA LEU A 171 -13.70 -5.63 -7.79
C LEU A 171 -14.13 -5.14 -6.42
N SER A 172 -13.28 -4.40 -5.75
CA SER A 172 -13.63 -3.78 -4.48
C SER A 172 -13.39 -2.27 -4.51
N TYR A 173 -14.24 -1.55 -3.83
CA TYR A 173 -14.10 -0.13 -3.55
C TYR A 173 -13.74 0.05 -2.10
N PHE A 174 -12.78 0.90 -1.82
CA PHE A 174 -12.39 1.17 -0.44
C PHE A 174 -12.41 2.66 -0.13
N ALA A 175 -12.73 2.96 1.12
CA ALA A 175 -12.59 4.29 1.69
C ALA A 175 -11.89 4.18 3.04
N GLN A 176 -11.03 5.13 3.33
CA GLN A 176 -10.30 5.17 4.60
C GLN A 176 -10.29 6.58 5.16
N VAL A 177 -10.30 6.67 6.47
CA VAL A 177 -10.15 7.90 7.21
C VAL A 177 -9.12 7.72 8.32
N HIS A 178 -8.25 8.69 8.44
CA HIS A 178 -7.26 8.75 9.50
C HIS A 178 -7.36 10.11 10.20
N TYR A 179 -7.71 10.09 11.47
CA TYR A 179 -7.74 11.25 12.35
C TYR A 179 -6.52 11.20 13.26
N ASN A 180 -5.71 12.26 13.25
CA ASN A 180 -4.50 12.32 14.06
C ASN A 180 -4.34 13.72 14.64
N THR A 181 -4.21 13.79 15.96
CA THR A 181 -3.99 15.02 16.73
C THR A 181 -2.74 14.95 17.61
N TYR A 182 -1.84 14.01 17.35
CA TYR A 182 -0.61 13.88 18.11
C TYR A 182 0.23 15.15 18.07
N ASP A 183 0.75 15.54 19.23
CA ASP A 183 1.66 16.67 19.41
C ASP A 183 3.03 16.42 18.79
N LYS A 184 3.44 15.15 18.68
CA LYS A 184 4.75 14.72 18.13
C LYS A 184 4.60 13.47 17.29
N GLY A 185 5.44 13.34 16.24
CA GLY A 185 5.48 12.15 15.38
C GLY A 185 6.06 10.91 16.07
N TYR A 186 7.01 11.11 17.01
CA TYR A 186 7.60 10.04 17.80
C TYR A 186 7.36 10.32 19.28
N PHE A 187 6.92 9.30 20.01
CA PHE A 187 6.60 9.37 21.44
C PHE A 187 5.64 10.52 21.78
N PRO A 188 4.39 10.47 21.26
CA PRO A 188 3.39 11.50 21.53
C PRO A 188 3.05 11.52 23.02
N SER A 189 2.94 12.74 23.57
CA SER A 189 2.52 12.93 24.96
C SER A 189 1.07 13.38 25.08
N LYS A 190 0.48 13.85 23.98
CA LYS A 190 -0.93 14.30 23.91
C LYS A 190 -1.51 14.03 22.53
N GLY A 191 -2.82 13.92 22.48
CA GLY A 191 -3.59 13.72 21.25
C GLY A 191 -4.12 12.32 21.10
N SER A 192 -4.81 12.08 19.98
CA SER A 192 -5.44 10.82 19.63
C SER A 192 -5.10 10.44 18.18
N ASP A 193 -5.00 9.15 17.92
CA ASP A 193 -4.89 8.58 16.57
C ASP A 193 -6.02 7.58 16.38
N PHE A 194 -6.81 7.77 15.32
CA PHE A 194 -7.90 6.89 14.95
C PHE A 194 -7.87 6.62 13.46
N LYS A 195 -7.97 5.34 13.09
CA LYS A 195 -8.03 4.89 11.70
C LYS A 195 -9.25 4.03 11.50
N ALA A 196 -9.99 4.30 10.43
CA ALA A 196 -11.07 3.45 9.97
C ALA A 196 -10.92 3.22 8.47
N ALA A 197 -11.24 2.01 8.04
CA ALA A 197 -11.29 1.64 6.64
C ALA A 197 -12.55 0.81 6.40
N TYR A 198 -13.13 0.99 5.23
CA TYR A 198 -14.26 0.24 4.75
C TYR A 198 -14.01 -0.23 3.33
N SER A 199 -14.29 -1.49 3.03
CA SER A 199 -14.17 -2.05 1.69
C SER A 199 -15.46 -2.76 1.32
N LEU A 200 -15.93 -2.50 0.10
CA LEU A 200 -17.08 -3.16 -0.51
C LEU A 200 -16.58 -4.02 -1.67
N TYR A 201 -16.76 -5.31 -1.57
CA TYR A 201 -16.43 -6.27 -2.62
C TYR A 201 -17.64 -6.51 -3.53
N THR A 202 -17.37 -6.59 -4.83
CA THR A 202 -18.38 -6.91 -5.86
C THR A 202 -17.75 -7.82 -6.90
N ASP A 203 -18.55 -8.69 -7.50
CA ASP A 203 -18.14 -9.59 -8.58
C ASP A 203 -18.16 -8.90 -9.96
N ASN A 204 -18.81 -7.76 -10.05
CA ASN A 204 -18.84 -6.95 -11.27
C ASN A 204 -18.76 -5.44 -10.95
N MET A 205 -18.51 -4.63 -11.97
CA MET A 205 -18.30 -3.19 -11.81
C MET A 205 -19.52 -2.40 -11.31
N ALA A 206 -20.72 -2.95 -11.38
CA ALA A 206 -21.94 -2.18 -11.18
C ALA A 206 -22.90 -2.77 -10.15
N GLN A 207 -22.78 -4.03 -9.81
CA GLN A 207 -23.76 -4.70 -8.98
C GLN A 207 -23.10 -5.43 -7.81
N TYR A 208 -23.70 -5.29 -6.64
CA TYR A 208 -23.37 -6.07 -5.46
C TYR A 208 -23.89 -7.50 -5.66
N ASN A 209 -23.01 -8.48 -5.52
CA ASN A 209 -23.40 -9.88 -5.41
C ASN A 209 -23.62 -10.21 -3.93
N GLU A 210 -24.76 -10.85 -3.62
CA GLU A 210 -25.07 -11.28 -2.26
C GLU A 210 -24.01 -12.23 -1.64
N GLN A 211 -23.24 -12.89 -2.50
CA GLN A 211 -22.14 -13.78 -2.08
C GLN A 211 -20.82 -13.04 -1.82
N ALA A 212 -20.70 -11.79 -2.22
CA ALA A 212 -19.47 -11.02 -1.98
C ALA A 212 -19.38 -10.58 -0.52
N PRO A 213 -18.28 -10.87 0.18
CA PRO A 213 -18.13 -10.50 1.58
C PRO A 213 -17.93 -9.00 1.76
N PHE A 214 -18.44 -8.46 2.85
CA PHE A 214 -18.02 -7.16 3.36
C PHE A 214 -16.77 -7.35 4.23
N SER A 215 -15.78 -6.50 4.08
CA SER A 215 -14.56 -6.49 4.91
C SER A 215 -14.27 -5.12 5.50
#